data_8e600f2ae1de55d7cd1562bb46903538
#
_entry.id   8e600f2ae1de55d7cd1562bb46903538
#
_cell.length_a   1.000
_cell.length_b   1.000
_cell.length_c   1.000
_cell.angle_alpha   90.00
_cell.angle_beta   90.00
_cell.angle_gamma   90.00
#
_symmetry.space_group_name_H-M   'P 1'
#
loop_
_entity.id
_entity.type
_entity.pdbx_description
1 polymer ?
#
loop_
_entity_poly.entity_id
_entity_poly.type
_entity_poly.pdbx_seq_one_letter_code
_entity_poly.pdbx_strand_id
1 'polypeptide(L)'
;MKTIGEHPRKLRSMLGFLDRKMAGYEPREEWNAGTAADNLLAYATRILKLRGAMLAGEAPMLAADFLKSDAGEGARGSFAYVLADDFQNFSHAEQTVLCLLADKQIMVAGNPNQMMSKRGNHPYIEGFLKFEAVRRDVEVFHLQGAFGNPQIIALADALCTEGDMDSAYIAGSATPIERAAGAEGLPQGVQSIKWNTPEDELNGLTKYLRKLMDGQEDAREALTCVVVPNRRWAVMVEKMLRRRGFNVSAAGAAGTLAGDPRDSTRSRALVAYTKLGLLADPTDMIAWRSWCGFDNALTNSDAWMGLQDFAEAEGLTLYQALQQVGNAGFGAKEPFLRARTLAEKSRSGQDFLEKNATRRGFGLMKAIGAEGISEFEAVAADMVGDETAKSLLELEQAAISDPVWTEDPHVVHICLPQNLCGTEYDNMFVVGCIDGFFPQRNAFEVISTDGERNRIMDSERRDFMGGVAKAKHLLVLSHFSKAELELAERTKMQVVRMKSENGKRMAIVRPSCFLSEAGDAAPTTMGGQALLAEYGLN
;
A
#
# COMPACT_ATOMS: atom_id res chain seq x y z
N MET A 1 -12.65 23.43 1.61
CA MET A 1 -12.79 23.82 0.20
C MET A 1 -13.10 25.31 0.06
N LYS A 2 -14.17 25.85 0.65
CA LYS A 2 -14.48 27.30 0.56
C LYS A 2 -13.38 28.19 1.15
N THR A 3 -12.68 27.73 2.18
CA THR A 3 -11.63 28.48 2.90
C THR A 3 -10.33 28.64 2.12
N ILE A 4 -9.97 27.69 1.27
CA ILE A 4 -8.70 27.69 0.51
C ILE A 4 -8.94 27.99 -0.98
N GLY A 5 -10.18 27.90 -1.46
CA GLY A 5 -10.56 28.22 -2.83
C GLY A 5 -10.11 27.22 -3.91
N GLU A 6 -9.56 26.06 -3.51
CA GLU A 6 -8.98 25.09 -4.43
C GLU A 6 -9.81 23.81 -4.57
N HIS A 7 -9.66 23.14 -5.73
CA HIS A 7 -10.36 21.88 -6.02
C HIS A 7 -9.80 20.72 -5.16
N PRO A 8 -10.61 19.76 -4.69
CA PRO A 8 -10.18 18.66 -3.81
C PRO A 8 -8.99 17.83 -4.32
N ARG A 9 -8.89 17.63 -5.63
CA ARG A 9 -7.75 16.92 -6.22
C ARG A 9 -6.46 17.70 -6.04
N LYS A 10 -6.51 19.04 -6.23
CA LYS A 10 -5.36 19.93 -6.06
C LYS A 10 -4.96 20.01 -4.59
N LEU A 11 -5.93 20.10 -3.66
CA LEU A 11 -5.65 20.05 -2.23
C LEU A 11 -4.95 18.76 -1.81
N ARG A 12 -5.38 17.62 -2.35
CA ARG A 12 -4.72 16.33 -2.08
C ARG A 12 -3.29 16.29 -2.62
N SER A 13 -3.06 16.78 -3.83
CA SER A 13 -1.72 16.87 -4.41
C SER A 13 -0.82 17.80 -3.58
N MET A 14 -1.34 18.94 -3.13
CA MET A 14 -0.61 19.87 -2.27
C MET A 14 -0.28 19.27 -0.90
N LEU A 15 -1.21 18.53 -0.27
CA LEU A 15 -0.91 17.80 0.98
C LEU A 15 0.19 16.75 0.78
N GLY A 16 0.13 15.99 -0.30
CA GLY A 16 1.19 15.04 -0.63
C GLY A 16 2.54 15.71 -0.93
N PHE A 17 2.53 16.91 -1.49
CA PHE A 17 3.75 17.72 -1.67
C PHE A 17 4.32 18.15 -0.30
N LEU A 18 3.50 18.68 0.60
CA LEU A 18 3.91 19.10 1.94
C LEU A 18 4.46 17.91 2.75
N ASP A 19 3.76 16.79 2.72
CA ASP A 19 4.18 15.55 3.38
C ASP A 19 5.56 15.08 2.90
N ARG A 20 5.80 15.12 1.58
CA ARG A 20 7.10 14.79 0.97
C ARG A 20 8.22 15.74 1.40
N LYS A 21 7.93 17.06 1.47
CA LYS A 21 8.91 18.06 1.90
C LYS A 21 9.33 17.86 3.36
N MET A 22 8.38 17.51 4.22
CA MET A 22 8.64 17.16 5.62
C MET A 22 9.48 15.87 5.72
N ALA A 23 9.10 14.82 5.03
CA ALA A 23 9.85 13.56 4.97
C ALA A 23 11.24 13.74 4.36
N GLY A 24 11.37 14.64 3.36
CA GLY A 24 12.63 15.04 2.75
C GLY A 24 13.54 15.86 3.66
N TYR A 25 13.04 16.24 4.84
CA TYR A 25 13.76 17.05 5.82
C TYR A 25 14.34 18.35 5.22
N GLU A 26 13.60 18.92 4.26
CA GLU A 26 14.01 20.12 3.56
C GLU A 26 13.72 21.37 4.40
N PRO A 27 14.63 22.37 4.45
CA PRO A 27 14.34 23.65 5.10
C PRO A 27 13.08 24.28 4.55
N ARG A 28 12.24 24.84 5.43
CA ARG A 28 10.93 25.37 5.04
C ARG A 28 11.03 26.52 4.01
N GLU A 29 12.10 27.27 4.07
CA GLU A 29 12.43 28.37 3.16
C GLU A 29 12.62 27.91 1.71
N GLU A 30 13.03 26.63 1.55
CA GLU A 30 13.30 26.00 0.24
C GLU A 30 12.05 25.34 -0.39
N TRP A 31 10.92 25.31 0.32
CA TRP A 31 9.75 24.57 -0.18
C TRP A 31 9.11 25.19 -1.42
N ASN A 32 9.31 26.49 -1.69
CA ASN A 32 8.72 27.20 -2.82
C ASN A 32 7.20 26.93 -2.99
N ALA A 33 6.49 26.84 -1.87
CA ALA A 33 5.16 26.25 -1.84
C ALA A 33 4.07 27.22 -2.35
N GLY A 34 4.34 28.54 -2.32
CA GLY A 34 3.38 29.58 -2.66
C GLY A 34 2.22 29.71 -1.66
N THR A 35 1.53 30.84 -1.71
CA THR A 35 0.52 31.25 -0.71
C THR A 35 -0.60 30.21 -0.47
N ALA A 36 -1.04 29.51 -1.52
CA ALA A 36 -2.11 28.51 -1.38
C ALA A 36 -1.67 27.27 -0.59
N ALA A 37 -0.41 26.83 -0.76
CA ALA A 37 0.15 25.71 -0.02
C ALA A 37 0.44 26.09 1.44
N ASP A 38 0.90 27.33 1.69
CA ASP A 38 1.10 27.83 3.06
C ASP A 38 -0.22 27.93 3.83
N ASN A 39 -1.28 28.44 3.19
CA ASN A 39 -2.61 28.47 3.77
C ASN A 39 -3.15 27.06 4.05
N LEU A 40 -2.90 26.10 3.13
CA LEU A 40 -3.30 24.72 3.34
C LEU A 40 -2.52 24.10 4.50
N LEU A 41 -1.22 24.34 4.59
CA LEU A 41 -0.38 23.83 5.69
C LEU A 41 -0.86 24.38 7.03
N ALA A 42 -1.06 25.69 7.16
CA ALA A 42 -1.56 26.31 8.39
C ALA A 42 -2.92 25.71 8.81
N TYR A 43 -3.82 25.55 7.85
CA TYR A 43 -5.13 24.94 8.09
C TYR A 43 -5.03 23.45 8.47
N ALA A 44 -4.20 22.68 7.77
CA ALA A 44 -3.99 21.25 8.05
C ALA A 44 -3.35 21.05 9.43
N THR A 45 -2.32 21.83 9.78
CA THR A 45 -1.64 21.76 11.08
C THR A 45 -2.62 22.04 12.22
N ARG A 46 -3.49 23.06 12.07
CA ARG A 46 -4.53 23.35 13.05
C ARG A 46 -5.48 22.17 13.25
N ILE A 47 -5.97 21.58 12.16
CA ILE A 47 -6.89 20.43 12.22
C ILE A 47 -6.20 19.20 12.82
N LEU A 48 -4.98 18.90 12.42
CA LEU A 48 -4.22 17.75 12.89
C LEU A 48 -3.93 17.88 14.39
N LYS A 49 -3.48 19.07 14.83
CA LYS A 49 -3.24 19.35 16.24
C LYS A 49 -4.49 19.13 17.11
N LEU A 50 -5.66 19.61 16.66
CA LEU A 50 -6.92 19.39 17.38
C LEU A 50 -7.36 17.92 17.44
N ARG A 51 -6.87 17.10 16.52
CA ARG A 51 -7.16 15.66 16.45
C ARG A 51 -6.07 14.79 17.06
N GLY A 52 -5.00 15.39 17.61
CA GLY A 52 -3.84 14.62 18.07
C GLY A 52 -3.19 13.79 16.94
N ALA A 53 -3.21 14.30 15.71
CA ALA A 53 -2.67 13.63 14.53
C ALA A 53 -1.61 14.50 13.83
N MET A 54 -0.80 13.89 12.98
CA MET A 54 0.21 14.55 12.15
C MET A 54 0.28 13.91 10.77
N LEU A 55 0.94 14.55 9.83
CA LEU A 55 1.26 13.94 8.53
C LEU A 55 2.32 12.85 8.71
N ALA A 56 2.33 11.86 7.81
CA ALA A 56 3.28 10.76 7.89
C ALA A 56 4.74 11.24 7.84
N GLY A 57 5.05 12.17 6.93
CA GLY A 57 6.39 12.77 6.81
C GLY A 57 6.74 13.76 7.94
N GLU A 58 5.74 14.27 8.65
CA GLU A 58 5.94 15.20 9.78
C GLU A 58 6.51 14.49 11.00
N ALA A 59 6.10 13.25 11.26
CA ALA A 59 6.55 12.49 12.43
C ALA A 59 8.08 12.29 12.49
N PRO A 60 8.74 11.77 11.44
CA PRO A 60 10.20 11.63 11.45
C PRO A 60 10.92 12.98 11.41
N MET A 61 10.35 14.01 10.77
CA MET A 61 10.90 15.36 10.80
C MET A 61 10.95 15.91 12.24
N LEU A 62 9.84 15.84 12.96
CA LEU A 62 9.76 16.30 14.35
C LEU A 62 10.68 15.48 15.27
N ALA A 63 10.81 14.18 15.03
CA ALA A 63 11.75 13.33 15.77
C ALA A 63 13.20 13.76 15.52
N ALA A 64 13.58 14.05 14.27
CA ALA A 64 14.89 14.55 13.94
C ALA A 64 15.17 15.91 14.57
N ASP A 65 14.21 16.84 14.53
CA ASP A 65 14.31 18.16 15.17
C ASP A 65 14.46 18.04 16.69
N PHE A 66 13.65 17.18 17.33
CA PHE A 66 13.77 16.90 18.75
C PHE A 66 15.16 16.37 19.11
N LEU A 67 15.64 15.36 18.39
CA LEU A 67 16.97 14.77 18.61
C LEU A 67 18.10 15.79 18.39
N LYS A 68 17.94 16.79 17.54
CA LYS A 68 18.92 17.86 17.33
C LYS A 68 18.85 18.97 18.38
N SER A 69 17.73 19.09 19.10
CA SER A 69 17.53 20.11 20.14
C SER A 69 18.20 19.73 21.46
N ASP A 70 18.37 20.71 22.36
CA ASP A 70 18.88 20.50 23.72
C ASP A 70 17.97 19.54 24.52
N ALA A 71 16.66 19.60 24.30
CA ALA A 71 15.71 18.70 24.96
C ALA A 71 15.89 17.23 24.57
N GLY A 72 16.41 16.97 23.36
CA GLY A 72 16.69 15.64 22.84
C GLY A 72 18.10 15.11 23.13
N GLU A 73 18.95 15.87 23.83
CA GLU A 73 20.34 15.48 24.09
C GLU A 73 20.46 14.12 24.78
N GLY A 74 19.62 13.86 25.78
CA GLY A 74 19.58 12.57 26.48
C GLY A 74 19.06 11.39 25.67
N ALA A 75 18.42 11.64 24.52
CA ALA A 75 17.94 10.61 23.61
C ALA A 75 18.91 10.34 22.44
N ARG A 76 19.83 11.25 22.16
CA ARG A 76 20.89 11.02 21.17
C ARG A 76 21.81 9.88 21.61
N GLY A 77 22.19 9.01 20.68
CA GLY A 77 23.08 7.90 21.00
C GLY A 77 22.46 6.88 21.96
N SER A 78 21.12 6.76 22.02
CA SER A 78 20.44 5.81 22.91
C SER A 78 20.79 4.36 22.63
N PHE A 79 21.29 4.07 21.41
CA PHE A 79 21.66 2.72 20.98
C PHE A 79 23.15 2.67 20.67
N ALA A 80 23.86 1.75 21.30
CA ALA A 80 25.27 1.53 20.99
C ALA A 80 25.49 1.17 19.51
N TYR A 81 24.57 0.37 18.95
CA TYR A 81 24.60 -0.08 17.56
C TYR A 81 23.23 0.08 16.93
N VAL A 82 23.18 0.60 15.72
CA VAL A 82 21.99 0.66 14.88
C VAL A 82 22.25 -0.15 13.61
N LEU A 83 21.36 -1.08 13.30
CA LEU A 83 21.38 -1.88 12.07
C LEU A 83 20.15 -1.51 11.26
N ALA A 84 20.33 -1.02 10.04
CA ALA A 84 19.25 -0.62 9.15
C ALA A 84 19.37 -1.34 7.82
N ASP A 85 18.46 -2.28 7.59
CA ASP A 85 18.31 -2.94 6.31
C ASP A 85 17.37 -2.14 5.40
N ASP A 86 17.52 -2.32 4.08
CA ASP A 86 16.77 -1.57 3.07
C ASP A 86 16.83 -0.04 3.28
N PHE A 87 18.02 0.48 3.65
CA PHE A 87 18.20 1.88 4.04
C PHE A 87 17.75 2.88 2.96
N GLN A 88 17.80 2.51 1.68
CA GLN A 88 17.29 3.30 0.57
C GLN A 88 15.77 3.57 0.64
N ASN A 89 15.01 2.76 1.39
CA ASN A 89 13.56 2.89 1.55
C ASN A 89 13.15 3.89 2.63
N PHE A 90 14.08 4.31 3.50
CA PHE A 90 13.81 5.35 4.50
C PHE A 90 13.84 6.74 3.88
N SER A 91 12.97 7.63 4.36
CA SER A 91 13.01 9.05 4.03
C SER A 91 14.26 9.73 4.63
N HIS A 92 14.61 10.90 4.14
CA HIS A 92 15.75 11.65 4.66
C HIS A 92 15.62 11.96 6.17
N ALA A 93 14.41 12.31 6.61
CA ALA A 93 14.16 12.52 8.04
C ALA A 93 14.37 11.24 8.86
N GLU A 94 13.88 10.08 8.38
CA GLU A 94 14.08 8.79 9.06
C GLU A 94 15.55 8.39 9.08
N GLN A 95 16.27 8.53 7.96
CA GLN A 95 17.72 8.29 7.91
C GLN A 95 18.47 9.18 8.90
N THR A 96 18.05 10.45 9.03
CA THR A 96 18.61 11.38 10.01
C THR A 96 18.36 10.90 11.45
N VAL A 97 17.13 10.46 11.77
CA VAL A 97 16.80 9.90 13.09
C VAL A 97 17.66 8.68 13.41
N LEU A 98 17.75 7.71 12.49
CA LEU A 98 18.58 6.51 12.68
C LEU A 98 20.03 6.86 12.98
N CYS A 99 20.56 7.84 12.24
CA CYS A 99 21.93 8.31 12.43
C CYS A 99 22.16 9.02 13.79
N LEU A 100 21.15 9.75 14.29
CA LEU A 100 21.24 10.46 15.58
C LEU A 100 21.06 9.52 16.79
N LEU A 101 20.38 8.41 16.61
CA LEU A 101 20.16 7.40 17.63
C LEU A 101 21.37 6.48 17.86
N ALA A 102 22.29 6.37 16.90
CA ALA A 102 23.49 5.55 17.01
C ALA A 102 24.58 6.27 17.82
N ASP A 103 25.09 5.61 18.86
CA ASP A 103 26.21 6.11 19.69
C ASP A 103 27.57 5.67 19.11
N LYS A 104 27.79 4.36 18.99
CA LYS A 104 29.09 3.81 18.55
C LYS A 104 29.16 3.58 17.05
N GLN A 105 28.16 2.89 16.51
CA GLN A 105 28.18 2.48 15.11
C GLN A 105 26.77 2.36 14.53
N ILE A 106 26.64 2.76 13.28
CA ILE A 106 25.50 2.43 12.45
C ILE A 106 25.97 1.57 11.27
N MET A 107 25.29 0.47 11.03
CA MET A 107 25.47 -0.34 9.84
C MET A 107 24.21 -0.23 9.00
N VAL A 108 24.39 0.12 7.73
CA VAL A 108 23.29 0.22 6.76
C VAL A 108 23.51 -0.80 5.65
N ALA A 109 22.44 -1.48 5.27
CA ALA A 109 22.44 -2.36 4.12
C ALA A 109 21.35 -1.91 3.15
N GLY A 110 21.52 -2.20 1.85
CA GLY A 110 20.52 -1.87 0.87
C GLY A 110 20.99 -2.01 -0.57
N ASN A 111 20.04 -1.83 -1.49
CA ASN A 111 20.29 -1.77 -2.92
C ASN A 111 19.44 -0.62 -3.52
N PRO A 112 20.07 0.43 -4.09
CA PRO A 112 19.36 1.57 -4.65
C PRO A 112 18.36 1.20 -5.75
N ASN A 113 18.63 0.11 -6.47
CA ASN A 113 17.75 -0.40 -7.53
C ASN A 113 16.55 -1.18 -7.00
N GLN A 114 16.57 -1.61 -5.73
CA GLN A 114 15.46 -2.31 -5.08
C GLN A 114 14.64 -1.37 -4.18
N MET A 115 14.54 -0.11 -4.56
CA MET A 115 13.68 0.84 -3.88
C MET A 115 12.22 0.48 -4.08
N MET A 116 11.47 0.41 -3.00
CA MET A 116 10.04 0.10 -3.01
C MET A 116 9.22 1.32 -2.60
N SER A 117 8.43 1.85 -3.53
CA SER A 117 7.55 3.00 -3.28
C SER A 117 6.25 2.57 -2.62
N LYS A 118 6.16 2.65 -1.30
CA LYS A 118 4.88 2.52 -0.57
C LYS A 118 4.13 3.84 -0.53
N ARG A 119 2.80 3.80 -0.54
CA ARG A 119 1.99 5.02 -0.38
C ARG A 119 2.28 5.68 0.97
N GLY A 120 2.70 6.94 0.94
CA GLY A 120 3.09 7.70 2.14
C GLY A 120 4.53 7.48 2.58
N ASN A 121 5.29 6.64 1.88
CA ASN A 121 6.73 6.56 2.01
C ASN A 121 7.40 7.49 0.99
N HIS A 122 8.48 8.14 1.40
CA HIS A 122 9.26 9.08 0.59
C HIS A 122 10.74 8.67 0.63
N PRO A 123 11.12 7.59 -0.07
CA PRO A 123 12.48 7.05 -0.05
C PRO A 123 13.55 8.09 -0.44
N TYR A 124 14.68 8.06 0.26
CA TYR A 124 15.81 8.95 0.00
C TYR A 124 17.05 8.14 -0.39
N ILE A 125 17.14 7.81 -1.68
CA ILE A 125 18.22 6.99 -2.24
C ILE A 125 19.56 7.69 -2.10
N GLU A 126 19.60 9.00 -2.31
CA GLU A 126 20.83 9.81 -2.25
C GLU A 126 21.53 9.69 -0.89
N GLY A 127 20.77 9.52 0.18
CA GLY A 127 21.33 9.31 1.52
C GLY A 127 22.09 8.00 1.64
N PHE A 128 21.64 6.94 0.94
CA PHE A 128 22.36 5.68 0.86
C PHE A 128 23.58 5.81 -0.06
N LEU A 129 23.43 6.32 -1.27
CA LEU A 129 24.51 6.47 -2.25
C LEU A 129 25.64 7.39 -1.77
N LYS A 130 25.31 8.41 -1.00
CA LYS A 130 26.26 9.39 -0.48
C LYS A 130 26.70 9.10 0.96
N PHE A 131 26.31 7.96 1.53
CA PHE A 131 26.56 7.64 2.93
C PHE A 131 28.05 7.70 3.27
N GLU A 132 28.90 7.12 2.41
CA GLU A 132 30.36 7.17 2.53
C GLU A 132 30.92 8.59 2.38
N ALA A 133 30.38 9.37 1.44
CA ALA A 133 30.88 10.73 1.18
C ALA A 133 30.56 11.72 2.32
N VAL A 134 29.48 11.48 3.07
CA VAL A 134 29.02 12.37 4.15
C VAL A 134 29.60 11.98 5.51
N ARG A 135 30.01 10.73 5.70
CA ARG A 135 30.52 10.21 6.95
C ARG A 135 32.00 9.86 6.85
N ARG A 136 32.74 10.14 7.93
CA ARG A 136 34.11 9.70 8.06
C ARG A 136 34.15 8.27 8.60
N ASP A 137 35.22 7.54 8.25
CA ASP A 137 35.50 6.20 8.78
C ASP A 137 34.39 5.17 8.43
N VAL A 138 33.88 5.23 7.20
CA VAL A 138 32.94 4.23 6.66
C VAL A 138 33.73 3.12 5.99
N GLU A 139 33.41 1.88 6.35
CA GLU A 139 33.85 0.69 5.64
C GLU A 139 32.71 0.18 4.75
N VAL A 140 32.99 0.05 3.44
CA VAL A 140 32.00 -0.37 2.45
C VAL A 140 32.24 -1.79 2.02
N PHE A 141 31.20 -2.62 2.15
CA PHE A 141 31.21 -4.00 1.67
C PHE A 141 30.27 -4.14 0.47
N HIS A 142 30.83 -4.50 -0.67
CA HIS A 142 30.05 -4.84 -1.85
C HIS A 142 29.78 -6.33 -1.86
N LEU A 143 28.51 -6.72 -1.63
CA LEU A 143 28.09 -8.09 -1.79
C LEU A 143 28.07 -8.41 -3.28
N GLN A 144 28.89 -9.38 -3.69
CA GLN A 144 28.97 -9.82 -5.08
C GLN A 144 28.20 -11.12 -5.26
N GLY A 145 27.47 -11.18 -6.36
CA GLY A 145 26.66 -12.35 -6.71
C GLY A 145 25.24 -12.27 -6.18
N ALA A 146 24.39 -13.00 -6.84
CA ALA A 146 23.00 -13.19 -6.47
C ALA A 146 22.66 -14.68 -6.44
N PHE A 147 21.81 -15.07 -5.50
CA PHE A 147 21.29 -16.43 -5.41
C PHE A 147 19.96 -16.50 -6.15
N GLY A 148 19.77 -17.44 -7.03
CA GLY A 148 18.53 -17.62 -7.77
C GLY A 148 18.74 -18.16 -9.19
N ASN A 149 17.66 -18.17 -9.98
CA ASN A 149 17.76 -18.63 -11.35
C ASN A 149 18.52 -17.60 -12.21
N PRO A 150 19.54 -18.00 -12.99
CA PRO A 150 20.38 -17.11 -13.78
C PRO A 150 19.60 -16.21 -14.77
N GLN A 151 18.50 -16.70 -15.35
CA GLN A 151 17.68 -15.92 -16.28
C GLN A 151 16.92 -14.81 -15.56
N ILE A 152 16.43 -15.10 -14.34
CA ILE A 152 15.72 -14.09 -13.51
C ILE A 152 16.69 -13.00 -13.08
N ILE A 153 17.90 -13.39 -12.67
CA ILE A 153 18.95 -12.45 -12.28
C ILE A 153 19.37 -11.58 -13.46
N ALA A 154 19.58 -12.17 -14.64
CA ALA A 154 19.92 -11.45 -15.85
C ALA A 154 18.83 -10.44 -16.27
N LEU A 155 17.56 -10.81 -16.14
CA LEU A 155 16.44 -9.91 -16.39
C LEU A 155 16.41 -8.74 -15.40
N ALA A 156 16.58 -9.01 -14.11
CA ALA A 156 16.62 -7.98 -13.08
C ALA A 156 17.81 -7.03 -13.31
N ASP A 157 18.97 -7.56 -13.66
CA ASP A 157 20.16 -6.78 -13.96
C ASP A 157 19.99 -5.85 -15.18
N ALA A 158 19.40 -6.38 -16.25
CA ALA A 158 19.09 -5.60 -17.44
C ALA A 158 18.15 -4.42 -17.15
N LEU A 159 17.21 -4.58 -16.24
CA LEU A 159 16.31 -3.52 -15.79
C LEU A 159 16.98 -2.48 -14.89
N CYS A 160 18.09 -2.83 -14.24
CA CYS A 160 18.89 -1.90 -13.44
C CYS A 160 19.78 -0.99 -14.28
N THR A 161 20.21 -1.44 -15.45
CA THR A 161 21.15 -0.71 -16.34
C THR A 161 20.47 0.42 -17.10
N GLU A 162 19.15 0.42 -17.21
CA GLU A 162 18.38 1.46 -17.85
C GLU A 162 18.00 2.57 -16.84
N GLY A 163 18.29 3.82 -17.15
CA GLY A 163 17.98 5.00 -16.34
C GLY A 163 19.19 5.84 -15.97
N ASP A 164 18.96 7.02 -15.39
CA ASP A 164 19.98 8.04 -15.05
C ASP A 164 20.85 7.69 -13.81
N MET A 165 20.70 6.52 -13.26
CA MET A 165 21.46 6.09 -12.08
C MET A 165 22.62 5.22 -12.53
N ASP A 166 23.84 5.60 -12.13
CA ASP A 166 24.99 4.69 -12.17
C ASP A 166 24.58 3.41 -11.42
N SER A 167 24.35 2.35 -12.18
CA SER A 167 23.88 1.10 -11.65
C SER A 167 24.94 0.51 -10.73
N ALA A 168 24.70 0.58 -9.43
CA ALA A 168 25.51 -0.11 -8.44
C ALA A 168 25.13 -1.59 -8.28
N TYR A 169 24.09 -2.04 -9.00
CA TYR A 169 23.73 -3.44 -9.02
C TYR A 169 24.57 -4.17 -10.07
N ILE A 170 25.57 -4.85 -9.60
CA ILE A 170 26.31 -5.80 -10.43
C ILE A 170 25.80 -7.17 -9.99
N ALA A 171 25.02 -7.83 -10.84
CA ALA A 171 24.86 -9.25 -10.71
C ALA A 171 26.26 -9.85 -10.91
N GLY A 172 26.92 -10.17 -9.84
CA GLY A 172 28.03 -11.09 -9.88
C GLY A 172 27.57 -12.41 -10.51
N SER A 173 28.43 -13.41 -10.55
CA SER A 173 28.01 -14.74 -11.02
C SER A 173 26.77 -15.21 -10.26
N ALA A 174 25.69 -15.47 -11.00
CA ALA A 174 24.50 -16.06 -10.42
C ALA A 174 24.83 -17.44 -9.84
N THR A 175 24.54 -17.62 -8.56
CA THR A 175 24.64 -18.94 -7.91
C THR A 175 23.24 -19.55 -7.94
N PRO A 176 23.00 -20.61 -8.73
CA PRO A 176 21.70 -21.28 -8.77
C PRO A 176 21.32 -21.81 -7.39
N ILE A 177 20.08 -21.54 -6.98
CA ILE A 177 19.49 -22.21 -5.83
C ILE A 177 18.92 -23.54 -6.34
N GLU A 178 19.35 -24.64 -5.72
CA GLU A 178 18.77 -25.95 -6.01
C GLU A 178 17.31 -25.97 -5.54
N ARG A 179 16.43 -26.53 -6.38
CA ARG A 179 15.07 -26.83 -5.96
C ARG A 179 15.06 -28.01 -4.98
N ALA A 180 14.04 -28.04 -4.14
CA ALA A 180 13.79 -29.21 -3.30
C ALA A 180 13.73 -30.50 -4.16
N ALA A 181 14.22 -31.61 -3.61
CA ALA A 181 14.17 -32.88 -4.28
C ALA A 181 12.72 -33.23 -4.68
N GLY A 182 12.52 -33.76 -5.89
CA GLY A 182 11.17 -34.04 -6.43
C GLY A 182 10.56 -32.92 -7.31
N ALA A 183 11.13 -31.74 -7.33
CA ALA A 183 10.72 -30.66 -8.25
C ALA A 183 11.40 -30.76 -9.64
N GLU A 184 12.02 -31.87 -9.94
CA GLU A 184 12.67 -32.19 -11.22
C GLU A 184 11.62 -32.19 -12.35
N GLY A 185 11.84 -31.37 -13.38
CA GLY A 185 10.92 -31.25 -14.52
C GLY A 185 9.85 -30.18 -14.38
N LEU A 186 9.77 -29.45 -13.27
CA LEU A 186 8.94 -28.26 -13.19
C LEU A 186 9.55 -27.10 -14.01
N PRO A 187 8.72 -26.25 -14.61
CA PRO A 187 9.18 -25.04 -15.31
C PRO A 187 10.09 -24.19 -14.44
N GLN A 188 11.14 -23.64 -15.02
CA GLN A 188 12.07 -22.75 -14.34
C GLN A 188 12.53 -21.62 -15.29
N GLY A 189 13.15 -20.58 -14.71
CA GLY A 189 13.62 -19.43 -15.46
C GLY A 189 12.54 -18.41 -15.68
N VAL A 190 12.67 -17.64 -16.78
CA VAL A 190 11.73 -16.58 -17.12
C VAL A 190 10.88 -16.99 -18.30
N GLN A 191 9.57 -16.81 -18.18
CA GLN A 191 8.61 -17.06 -19.25
C GLN A 191 7.81 -15.78 -19.54
N SER A 192 7.59 -15.46 -20.82
CA SER A 192 6.67 -14.40 -21.24
C SER A 192 5.48 -15.03 -21.96
N ILE A 193 4.27 -14.75 -21.50
CA ILE A 193 3.05 -15.38 -22.01
C ILE A 193 2.07 -14.32 -22.51
N LYS A 194 1.65 -14.45 -23.78
CA LYS A 194 0.68 -13.56 -24.41
C LYS A 194 -0.68 -14.21 -24.50
N TRP A 195 -1.70 -13.51 -24.01
CA TRP A 195 -3.10 -13.87 -24.12
C TRP A 195 -3.87 -12.89 -25.02
N ASN A 196 -5.09 -13.25 -25.39
CA ASN A 196 -5.94 -12.33 -26.15
C ASN A 196 -6.60 -11.29 -25.23
N THR A 197 -7.18 -11.75 -24.11
CA THR A 197 -7.97 -10.94 -23.16
C THR A 197 -7.53 -11.18 -21.73
N PRO A 198 -7.90 -10.28 -20.78
CA PRO A 198 -7.70 -10.53 -19.35
C PRO A 198 -8.36 -11.82 -18.85
N GLU A 199 -9.51 -12.18 -19.39
CA GLU A 199 -10.22 -13.40 -19.02
C GLU A 199 -9.44 -14.65 -19.47
N ASP A 200 -8.87 -14.63 -20.68
CA ASP A 200 -7.99 -15.71 -21.17
C ASP A 200 -6.74 -15.83 -20.30
N GLU A 201 -6.15 -14.68 -19.91
CA GLU A 201 -4.98 -14.64 -19.02
C GLU A 201 -5.29 -15.30 -17.67
N LEU A 202 -6.37 -14.88 -17.01
CA LEU A 202 -6.72 -15.43 -15.70
C LEU A 202 -7.15 -16.90 -15.75
N ASN A 203 -7.83 -17.32 -16.82
CA ASN A 203 -8.17 -18.73 -17.00
C ASN A 203 -6.92 -19.59 -17.26
N GLY A 204 -6.01 -19.11 -18.08
CA GLY A 204 -4.73 -19.76 -18.33
C GLY A 204 -3.86 -19.86 -17.08
N LEU A 205 -3.77 -18.75 -16.33
CA LEU A 205 -3.08 -18.68 -15.04
C LEU A 205 -3.60 -19.76 -14.08
N THR A 206 -4.92 -19.90 -13.92
CA THR A 206 -5.49 -20.88 -13.00
C THR A 206 -5.15 -22.32 -13.39
N LYS A 207 -5.15 -22.63 -14.69
CA LYS A 207 -4.72 -23.95 -15.18
C LYS A 207 -3.24 -24.20 -14.90
N TYR A 208 -2.41 -23.19 -15.16
CA TYR A 208 -0.97 -23.31 -14.96
C TYR A 208 -0.60 -23.45 -13.48
N LEU A 209 -1.19 -22.62 -12.60
CA LEU A 209 -1.03 -22.74 -11.16
C LEU A 209 -1.41 -24.13 -10.64
N ARG A 210 -2.55 -24.67 -11.10
CA ARG A 210 -2.97 -26.02 -10.72
C ARG A 210 -1.95 -27.07 -11.11
N LYS A 211 -1.41 -26.99 -12.32
CA LYS A 211 -0.35 -27.91 -12.79
C LYS A 211 0.89 -27.87 -11.90
N LEU A 212 1.29 -26.66 -11.45
CA LEU A 212 2.44 -26.50 -10.57
C LEU A 212 2.16 -27.02 -9.15
N MET A 213 0.96 -26.79 -8.63
CA MET A 213 0.60 -27.16 -7.25
C MET A 213 0.14 -28.61 -7.11
N ASP A 214 -0.48 -29.21 -8.16
CA ASP A 214 -0.90 -30.62 -8.16
C ASP A 214 0.24 -31.55 -8.58
N GLY A 215 1.33 -31.01 -9.15
CA GLY A 215 2.53 -31.78 -9.50
C GLY A 215 3.26 -32.20 -8.23
N GLN A 216 3.81 -33.37 -8.15
CA GLN A 216 4.68 -34.03 -7.18
C GLN A 216 4.59 -33.57 -5.70
N GLU A 217 4.69 -34.52 -4.76
CA GLU A 217 4.54 -34.21 -3.30
C GLU A 217 5.49 -33.13 -2.79
N ASP A 218 6.70 -33.06 -3.32
CA ASP A 218 7.72 -32.09 -2.90
C ASP A 218 7.55 -30.69 -3.54
N ALA A 219 6.83 -30.58 -4.68
CA ALA A 219 6.47 -29.29 -5.24
C ALA A 219 5.42 -28.53 -4.40
N ARG A 220 4.82 -29.21 -3.42
CA ARG A 220 3.86 -28.62 -2.47
C ARG A 220 4.52 -27.70 -1.43
N GLU A 221 5.84 -27.73 -1.32
CA GLU A 221 6.57 -26.84 -0.41
C GLU A 221 6.97 -25.51 -1.06
N ALA A 222 6.71 -25.32 -2.35
CA ALA A 222 7.09 -24.14 -3.09
C ALA A 222 6.12 -22.97 -2.87
N LEU A 223 6.61 -21.87 -2.33
CA LEU A 223 5.83 -20.64 -2.18
C LEU A 223 5.49 -20.02 -3.53
N THR A 224 4.22 -19.73 -3.74
CA THR A 224 3.72 -19.18 -5.01
C THR A 224 3.05 -17.82 -4.82
N CYS A 225 3.45 -16.84 -5.62
CA CYS A 225 2.90 -15.49 -5.62
C CYS A 225 2.36 -15.09 -6.98
N VAL A 226 1.22 -14.41 -6.98
CA VAL A 226 0.67 -13.69 -8.13
C VAL A 226 0.77 -12.20 -7.87
N VAL A 227 1.66 -11.54 -8.60
CA VAL A 227 1.85 -10.08 -8.54
C VAL A 227 0.84 -9.40 -9.44
N VAL A 228 0.10 -8.48 -8.89
CA VAL A 228 -0.99 -7.77 -9.57
C VAL A 228 -0.72 -6.27 -9.63
N PRO A 229 -1.14 -5.57 -10.71
CA PRO A 229 -0.79 -4.17 -10.91
C PRO A 229 -1.50 -3.19 -9.96
N ASN A 230 -2.65 -3.56 -9.44
CA ASN A 230 -3.46 -2.70 -8.60
C ASN A 230 -4.52 -3.49 -7.81
N ARG A 231 -5.08 -2.87 -6.78
CA ARG A 231 -6.09 -3.51 -5.90
C ARG A 231 -7.32 -4.04 -6.62
N ARG A 232 -7.76 -3.40 -7.71
CA ARG A 232 -8.91 -3.88 -8.49
C ARG A 232 -8.60 -5.19 -9.19
N TRP A 233 -7.38 -5.29 -9.71
CA TRP A 233 -6.89 -6.52 -10.33
C TRP A 233 -6.72 -7.62 -9.29
N ALA A 234 -6.20 -7.27 -8.10
CA ALA A 234 -6.11 -8.20 -6.98
C ALA A 234 -7.45 -8.86 -6.65
N VAL A 235 -8.51 -8.06 -6.50
CA VAL A 235 -9.88 -8.58 -6.23
C VAL A 235 -10.38 -9.48 -7.36
N MET A 236 -10.06 -9.17 -8.63
CA MET A 236 -10.46 -10.02 -9.76
C MET A 236 -9.73 -11.37 -9.72
N VAL A 237 -8.42 -11.35 -9.50
CA VAL A 237 -7.57 -12.55 -9.40
C VAL A 237 -8.00 -13.40 -8.19
N GLU A 238 -8.14 -12.80 -7.02
CA GLU A 238 -8.58 -13.47 -5.81
C GLU A 238 -9.92 -14.20 -6.01
N LYS A 239 -10.93 -13.48 -6.52
CA LYS A 239 -12.25 -14.05 -6.79
C LYS A 239 -12.19 -15.19 -7.78
N MET A 240 -11.34 -15.12 -8.79
CA MET A 240 -11.15 -16.19 -9.76
C MET A 240 -10.50 -17.41 -9.11
N LEU A 241 -9.39 -17.23 -8.40
CA LEU A 241 -8.65 -18.33 -7.77
C LEU A 241 -9.50 -19.04 -6.71
N ARG A 242 -10.20 -18.30 -5.84
CA ARG A 242 -11.11 -18.91 -4.84
C ARG A 242 -12.24 -19.70 -5.50
N ARG A 243 -12.84 -19.19 -6.58
CA ARG A 243 -13.88 -19.93 -7.34
C ARG A 243 -13.35 -21.22 -7.96
N ARG A 244 -12.07 -21.30 -8.23
CA ARG A 244 -11.38 -22.48 -8.76
C ARG A 244 -10.82 -23.39 -7.66
N GLY A 245 -11.11 -23.09 -6.39
CA GLY A 245 -10.75 -23.95 -5.25
C GLY A 245 -9.32 -23.75 -4.73
N PHE A 246 -8.67 -22.63 -5.05
CA PHE A 246 -7.37 -22.29 -4.46
C PHE A 246 -7.55 -21.62 -3.09
N ASN A 247 -6.69 -21.98 -2.16
CA ASN A 247 -6.48 -21.19 -0.95
C ASN A 247 -5.67 -19.96 -1.32
N VAL A 248 -6.14 -18.78 -0.92
CA VAL A 248 -5.55 -17.51 -1.35
C VAL A 248 -5.36 -16.60 -0.15
N SER A 249 -4.15 -16.08 0.00
CA SER A 249 -3.85 -14.93 0.85
C SER A 249 -3.64 -13.70 -0.05
N ALA A 250 -4.44 -12.67 0.13
CA ALA A 250 -4.42 -11.49 -0.74
C ALA A 250 -3.86 -10.27 0.02
N ALA A 251 -2.56 -10.02 -0.16
CA ALA A 251 -1.90 -8.85 0.37
C ALA A 251 -2.48 -7.56 -0.20
N GLY A 252 -3.01 -6.72 0.66
CA GLY A 252 -3.49 -5.40 0.29
C GLY A 252 -4.75 -5.36 -0.60
N ALA A 253 -5.34 -6.52 -0.92
CA ALA A 253 -6.60 -6.60 -1.66
C ALA A 253 -7.82 -6.55 -0.74
N ALA A 254 -7.76 -7.25 0.38
CA ALA A 254 -8.84 -7.29 1.38
C ALA A 254 -8.88 -6.06 2.30
N GLY A 255 -7.80 -5.31 2.35
CA GLY A 255 -7.52 -4.34 3.39
C GLY A 255 -8.24 -3.00 3.31
N THR A 256 -9.35 -2.88 2.59
CA THR A 256 -10.09 -1.62 2.61
C THR A 256 -11.52 -1.90 3.00
N LEU A 257 -11.88 -1.53 4.22
CA LEU A 257 -13.28 -1.40 4.59
C LEU A 257 -13.93 -0.42 3.61
N ALA A 258 -14.52 -0.95 2.55
CA ALA A 258 -15.22 -0.16 1.56
C ALA A 258 -16.55 0.27 2.14
N GLY A 259 -16.85 1.57 2.06
CA GLY A 259 -18.14 2.05 2.50
C GLY A 259 -18.25 3.57 2.47
N ASP A 260 -19.50 4.02 2.52
CA ASP A 260 -19.84 5.43 2.69
C ASP A 260 -20.75 5.53 3.93
N PRO A 261 -20.36 6.25 4.98
CA PRO A 261 -21.18 6.42 6.18
C PRO A 261 -22.60 6.93 5.88
N ARG A 262 -22.77 7.67 4.78
CA ARG A 262 -24.08 8.19 4.34
C ARG A 262 -25.05 7.10 3.86
N ASP A 263 -24.57 5.89 3.61
CA ASP A 263 -25.37 4.71 3.27
C ASP A 263 -24.93 3.53 4.16
N SER A 264 -25.39 3.55 5.39
CA SER A 264 -25.00 2.56 6.42
C SER A 264 -25.42 1.14 6.05
N THR A 265 -26.52 0.99 5.31
CA THR A 265 -27.04 -0.33 4.91
C THR A 265 -26.14 -1.06 3.93
N ARG A 266 -25.50 -0.32 3.03
CA ARG A 266 -24.52 -0.85 2.07
C ARG A 266 -23.08 -0.87 2.60
N SER A 267 -22.85 -0.23 3.74
CA SER A 267 -21.55 -0.05 4.34
C SER A 267 -21.42 -0.76 5.69
N ARG A 268 -22.00 -1.96 5.81
CA ARG A 268 -22.09 -2.71 7.07
C ARG A 268 -20.73 -2.92 7.75
N ALA A 269 -19.68 -3.26 6.98
CA ALA A 269 -18.33 -3.44 7.50
C ALA A 269 -17.78 -2.14 8.09
N LEU A 270 -17.93 -1.00 7.41
CA LEU A 270 -17.53 0.32 7.91
C LEU A 270 -18.30 0.71 9.18
N VAL A 271 -19.60 0.39 9.25
CA VAL A 271 -20.43 0.65 10.44
C VAL A 271 -19.95 -0.17 11.63
N ALA A 272 -19.70 -1.48 11.43
CA ALA A 272 -19.19 -2.36 12.47
C ALA A 272 -17.80 -1.90 12.96
N TYR A 273 -16.91 -1.59 12.05
CA TYR A 273 -15.58 -1.07 12.36
C TYR A 273 -15.61 0.26 13.13
N THR A 274 -16.49 1.19 12.71
CA THR A 274 -16.69 2.47 13.42
C THR A 274 -17.17 2.25 14.86
N LYS A 275 -18.12 1.33 15.06
CA LYS A 275 -18.61 0.97 16.39
C LYS A 275 -17.54 0.33 17.25
N LEU A 276 -16.74 -0.55 16.67
CA LEU A 276 -15.59 -1.17 17.33
C LEU A 276 -14.55 -0.14 17.72
N GLY A 277 -14.19 0.78 16.81
CA GLY A 277 -13.26 1.87 17.08
C GLY A 277 -13.71 2.74 18.27
N LEU A 278 -14.99 3.12 18.31
CA LEU A 278 -15.54 3.90 19.43
C LEU A 278 -15.54 3.13 20.76
N LEU A 279 -15.75 1.82 20.74
CA LEU A 279 -15.68 1.00 21.98
C LEU A 279 -14.25 0.76 22.42
N ALA A 280 -13.29 0.71 21.49
CA ALA A 280 -11.88 0.56 21.78
C ALA A 280 -11.25 1.86 22.30
N ASP A 281 -11.61 2.97 21.68
CA ASP A 281 -11.20 4.34 22.07
C ASP A 281 -12.38 5.31 21.94
N PRO A 282 -13.08 5.62 23.05
CA PRO A 282 -14.16 6.60 23.06
C PRO A 282 -13.76 8.01 22.62
N THR A 283 -12.47 8.31 22.53
CA THR A 283 -11.97 9.63 22.11
C THR A 283 -11.61 9.70 20.64
N ASP A 284 -11.72 8.59 19.89
CA ASP A 284 -11.44 8.54 18.44
C ASP A 284 -12.39 9.44 17.63
N MET A 285 -11.90 10.62 17.28
CA MET A 285 -12.66 11.60 16.51
C MET A 285 -12.90 11.21 15.05
N ILE A 286 -12.15 10.24 14.51
CA ILE A 286 -12.40 9.68 13.17
C ILE A 286 -13.63 8.79 13.23
N ALA A 287 -13.68 7.92 14.22
CA ALA A 287 -14.83 7.06 14.47
C ALA A 287 -16.08 7.88 14.82
N TRP A 288 -15.97 8.92 15.65
CA TRP A 288 -17.08 9.86 15.94
C TRP A 288 -17.59 10.56 14.68
N ARG A 289 -16.69 10.98 13.80
CA ARG A 289 -17.08 11.64 12.55
C ARG A 289 -17.86 10.70 11.63
N SER A 290 -17.45 9.43 11.57
CA SER A 290 -18.17 8.39 10.83
C SER A 290 -19.52 8.10 11.48
N TRP A 291 -19.57 7.91 12.79
CA TRP A 291 -20.81 7.70 13.56
C TRP A 291 -21.84 8.81 13.34
N CYS A 292 -21.43 10.05 13.51
CA CYS A 292 -22.31 11.20 13.31
C CYS A 292 -22.77 11.30 11.85
N GLY A 293 -22.02 10.76 10.90
CA GLY A 293 -22.31 10.76 9.48
C GLY A 293 -23.22 9.61 9.00
N PHE A 294 -23.57 8.66 9.86
CA PHE A 294 -24.43 7.54 9.45
C PHE A 294 -25.78 8.05 8.96
N ASP A 295 -26.09 7.70 7.71
CA ASP A 295 -27.33 8.00 6.99
C ASP A 295 -27.63 9.50 6.85
N ASN A 296 -26.56 10.32 6.85
CA ASN A 296 -26.67 11.76 6.67
C ASN A 296 -25.39 12.38 6.07
N ALA A 297 -25.39 13.71 5.86
CA ALA A 297 -24.29 14.43 5.26
C ALA A 297 -23.30 15.04 6.28
N LEU A 298 -23.37 14.70 7.58
CA LEU A 298 -22.51 15.33 8.60
C LEU A 298 -21.03 14.99 8.44
N THR A 299 -20.66 13.80 7.92
CA THR A 299 -19.25 13.39 7.74
C THR A 299 -18.37 14.48 7.13
N ASN A 300 -18.90 15.23 6.15
CA ASN A 300 -18.19 16.28 5.43
C ASN A 300 -18.81 17.67 5.61
N SER A 301 -19.54 17.88 6.69
CA SER A 301 -20.27 19.13 6.98
C SER A 301 -19.36 20.19 7.61
N ASP A 302 -19.71 21.47 7.36
CA ASP A 302 -19.08 22.61 8.02
C ASP A 302 -19.36 22.65 9.54
N ALA A 303 -20.30 21.83 10.03
CA ALA A 303 -20.58 21.69 11.46
C ALA A 303 -19.34 21.27 12.28
N TRP A 304 -18.45 20.48 11.68
CA TRP A 304 -17.20 20.08 12.33
C TRP A 304 -16.22 21.24 12.51
N MET A 305 -16.23 22.22 11.59
CA MET A 305 -15.46 23.45 11.77
C MET A 305 -16.05 24.30 12.90
N GLY A 306 -17.37 24.41 12.94
CA GLY A 306 -18.05 25.12 14.03
C GLY A 306 -17.81 24.48 15.39
N LEU A 307 -17.83 23.14 15.47
CA LEU A 307 -17.45 22.42 16.69
C LEU A 307 -15.99 22.68 17.09
N GLN A 308 -15.11 22.79 16.11
CA GLN A 308 -13.69 23.06 16.29
C GLN A 308 -13.44 24.48 16.81
N ASP A 309 -14.11 25.49 16.21
CA ASP A 309 -14.05 26.88 16.67
C ASP A 309 -14.60 27.01 18.09
N PHE A 310 -15.67 26.27 18.41
CA PHE A 310 -16.22 26.19 19.76
C PHE A 310 -15.23 25.56 20.75
N ALA A 311 -14.60 24.43 20.39
CA ALA A 311 -13.61 23.75 21.24
C ALA A 311 -12.41 24.68 21.54
N GLU A 312 -11.90 25.40 20.54
CA GLU A 312 -10.82 26.38 20.71
C GLU A 312 -11.21 27.54 21.63
N ALA A 313 -12.41 28.07 21.46
CA ALA A 313 -12.91 29.18 22.28
C ALA A 313 -13.07 28.80 23.76
N GLU A 314 -13.49 27.56 24.02
CA GLU A 314 -13.74 27.04 25.37
C GLU A 314 -12.52 26.33 25.99
N GLY A 315 -11.40 26.22 25.26
CA GLY A 315 -10.19 25.52 25.73
C GLY A 315 -10.39 24.00 25.89
N LEU A 316 -11.28 23.39 25.11
CA LEU A 316 -11.64 21.98 25.14
C LEU A 316 -10.92 21.19 24.06
N THR A 317 -10.78 19.88 24.29
CA THR A 317 -10.51 18.96 23.18
C THR A 317 -11.74 18.83 22.30
N LEU A 318 -11.58 18.43 21.03
CA LEU A 318 -12.70 18.26 20.12
C LEU A 318 -13.71 17.22 20.63
N TYR A 319 -13.24 16.18 21.34
CA TYR A 319 -14.08 15.17 21.99
C TYR A 319 -14.89 15.76 23.14
N GLN A 320 -14.24 16.53 24.02
CA GLN A 320 -14.93 17.21 25.13
C GLN A 320 -15.99 18.18 24.61
N ALA A 321 -15.67 18.94 23.54
CA ALA A 321 -16.63 19.82 22.89
C ALA A 321 -17.82 19.04 22.33
N LEU A 322 -17.59 17.89 21.67
CA LEU A 322 -18.65 17.04 21.14
C LEU A 322 -19.56 16.50 22.27
N GLN A 323 -18.96 16.08 23.39
CA GLN A 323 -19.72 15.62 24.56
C GLN A 323 -20.51 16.74 25.20
N GLN A 324 -19.90 17.91 25.37
CA GLN A 324 -20.58 19.09 25.94
C GLN A 324 -21.78 19.49 25.09
N VAL A 325 -21.61 19.53 23.76
CA VAL A 325 -22.70 19.80 22.81
C VAL A 325 -23.79 18.71 22.90
N GLY A 326 -23.41 17.45 23.10
CA GLY A 326 -24.34 16.33 23.30
C GLY A 326 -25.18 16.45 24.58
N ASN A 327 -24.57 16.93 25.65
CA ASN A 327 -25.19 17.00 26.98
C ASN A 327 -25.92 18.33 27.22
N ALA A 328 -25.48 19.42 26.60
CA ALA A 328 -26.11 20.71 26.74
C ALA A 328 -27.49 20.70 26.09
N GLY A 329 -28.52 20.94 26.87
CA GLY A 329 -29.78 21.36 26.32
C GLY A 329 -29.55 22.70 25.63
N PHE A 330 -29.57 22.73 24.29
CA PHE A 330 -29.46 24.00 23.60
C PHE A 330 -30.62 24.90 23.96
N GLY A 331 -30.30 26.06 24.52
CA GLY A 331 -31.26 27.15 24.65
C GLY A 331 -31.67 27.66 23.26
N ALA A 332 -32.19 28.87 23.18
CA ALA A 332 -32.74 29.48 21.98
C ALA A 332 -31.72 29.67 20.82
N LYS A 333 -30.41 29.54 21.05
CA LYS A 333 -29.37 29.70 20.02
C LYS A 333 -28.42 28.52 19.97
N GLU A 334 -28.34 27.87 18.81
CA GLU A 334 -27.32 26.89 18.50
C GLU A 334 -25.95 27.59 18.35
N PRO A 335 -24.86 27.05 18.98
CA PRO A 335 -23.55 27.72 18.95
C PRO A 335 -22.92 27.73 17.55
N PHE A 336 -23.31 26.79 16.66
CA PHE A 336 -22.84 26.71 15.28
C PHE A 336 -23.84 25.93 14.40
N LEU A 337 -23.68 26.03 13.07
CA LEU A 337 -24.55 25.36 12.10
C LEU A 337 -24.61 23.85 12.36
N ARG A 338 -25.81 23.29 12.40
CA ARG A 338 -26.07 21.85 12.67
C ARG A 338 -25.60 21.34 14.02
N ALA A 339 -25.35 22.22 14.99
CA ALA A 339 -24.97 21.83 16.35
C ALA A 339 -26.01 20.86 16.97
N ARG A 340 -27.29 21.09 16.73
CA ARG A 340 -28.38 20.24 17.21
C ARG A 340 -28.27 18.80 16.68
N THR A 341 -28.02 18.65 15.38
CA THR A 341 -27.85 17.31 14.78
C THR A 341 -26.60 16.60 15.31
N LEU A 342 -25.50 17.34 15.51
CA LEU A 342 -24.29 16.79 16.15
C LEU A 342 -24.58 16.37 17.60
N ALA A 343 -25.34 17.17 18.37
CA ALA A 343 -25.73 16.85 19.73
C ALA A 343 -26.58 15.56 19.80
N GLU A 344 -27.55 15.40 18.92
CA GLU A 344 -28.40 14.21 18.84
C GLU A 344 -27.55 12.96 18.51
N LYS A 345 -26.62 13.06 17.55
CA LYS A 345 -25.72 11.98 17.18
C LYS A 345 -24.68 11.68 18.28
N SER A 346 -24.13 12.69 18.92
CA SER A 346 -23.23 12.51 20.07
C SER A 346 -23.91 11.76 21.20
N ARG A 347 -25.11 12.16 21.59
CA ARG A 347 -25.89 11.50 22.64
C ARG A 347 -26.16 10.04 22.31
N SER A 348 -26.62 9.75 21.08
CA SER A 348 -26.86 8.36 20.67
C SER A 348 -25.59 7.51 20.64
N GLY A 349 -24.43 8.11 20.38
CA GLY A 349 -23.13 7.42 20.46
C GLY A 349 -22.70 7.14 21.89
N GLN A 350 -22.94 8.08 22.80
CA GLN A 350 -22.69 7.87 24.24
C GLN A 350 -23.58 6.75 24.80
N ASP A 351 -24.87 6.76 24.48
CA ASP A 351 -25.81 5.67 24.86
C ASP A 351 -25.34 4.31 24.32
N PHE A 352 -24.81 4.27 23.11
CA PHE A 352 -24.23 3.07 22.54
C PHE A 352 -22.99 2.59 23.30
N LEU A 353 -22.08 3.51 23.65
CA LEU A 353 -20.88 3.20 24.42
C LEU A 353 -21.23 2.67 25.82
N GLU A 354 -22.09 3.33 26.56
CA GLU A 354 -22.51 2.90 27.90
C GLU A 354 -23.15 1.50 27.88
N LYS A 355 -24.03 1.25 26.92
CA LYS A 355 -24.73 -0.05 26.79
C LYS A 355 -23.81 -1.22 26.45
N ASN A 356 -22.67 -0.96 25.82
CA ASN A 356 -21.80 -2.00 25.29
C ASN A 356 -20.37 -2.01 25.87
N ALA A 357 -20.05 -1.12 26.82
CA ALA A 357 -18.70 -0.97 27.40
C ALA A 357 -18.10 -2.27 27.98
N THR A 358 -18.94 -3.16 28.50
CA THR A 358 -18.50 -4.40 29.16
C THR A 358 -18.55 -5.63 28.27
N ARG A 359 -19.00 -5.48 27.01
CA ARG A 359 -19.12 -6.62 26.10
C ARG A 359 -17.75 -7.07 25.61
N ARG A 360 -17.61 -8.39 25.40
CA ARG A 360 -16.37 -9.04 24.96
C ARG A 360 -16.67 -10.12 23.94
N GLY A 361 -15.66 -10.53 23.20
CA GLY A 361 -15.65 -11.64 22.27
C GLY A 361 -16.84 -11.63 21.32
N PHE A 362 -17.51 -12.77 21.13
CA PHE A 362 -18.67 -12.89 20.24
C PHE A 362 -19.87 -12.01 20.64
N GLY A 363 -20.02 -11.70 21.94
CA GLY A 363 -21.02 -10.75 22.42
C GLY A 363 -20.75 -9.32 21.94
N LEU A 364 -19.50 -8.95 21.80
CA LEU A 364 -19.05 -7.69 21.23
C LEU A 364 -19.30 -7.66 19.71
N MET A 365 -18.90 -8.73 18.99
CA MET A 365 -19.15 -8.89 17.55
C MET A 365 -20.64 -8.69 17.21
N LYS A 366 -21.51 -9.31 17.98
CA LYS A 366 -22.97 -9.13 17.84
C LYS A 366 -23.41 -7.68 18.08
N ALA A 367 -22.87 -7.03 19.12
CA ALA A 367 -23.25 -5.66 19.48
C ALA A 367 -22.86 -4.63 18.42
N ILE A 368 -21.73 -4.81 17.75
CA ILE A 368 -21.29 -3.95 16.64
C ILE A 368 -21.99 -4.28 15.32
N GLY A 369 -22.66 -5.43 15.23
CA GLY A 369 -23.36 -5.89 14.02
C GLY A 369 -22.43 -6.51 12.99
N ALA A 370 -21.34 -7.16 13.44
CA ALA A 370 -20.32 -7.75 12.58
C ALA A 370 -20.67 -9.15 12.07
N GLU A 371 -21.73 -9.78 12.58
CA GLU A 371 -22.16 -11.12 12.17
C GLU A 371 -22.48 -11.18 10.67
N GLY A 372 -21.95 -12.16 9.97
CA GLY A 372 -22.13 -12.35 8.53
C GLY A 372 -21.47 -11.26 7.66
N ILE A 373 -20.41 -10.63 8.18
CA ILE A 373 -19.55 -9.71 7.44
C ILE A 373 -18.22 -10.41 7.21
N SER A 374 -17.85 -10.62 5.94
CA SER A 374 -16.69 -11.43 5.55
C SER A 374 -15.37 -10.94 6.16
N GLU A 375 -15.20 -9.63 6.30
CA GLU A 375 -14.02 -9.00 6.88
C GLU A 375 -13.85 -9.41 8.36
N PHE A 376 -14.93 -9.49 9.10
CA PHE A 376 -14.94 -9.87 10.51
C PHE A 376 -14.97 -11.40 10.73
N GLU A 377 -15.49 -12.16 9.76
CA GLU A 377 -15.50 -13.63 9.84
C GLU A 377 -14.07 -14.21 9.84
N ALA A 378 -13.15 -13.61 9.11
CA ALA A 378 -11.75 -14.01 9.10
C ALA A 378 -11.13 -13.88 10.50
N VAL A 379 -11.40 -12.76 11.19
CA VAL A 379 -10.92 -12.53 12.56
C VAL A 379 -11.64 -13.41 13.58
N ALA A 380 -12.93 -13.67 13.37
CA ALA A 380 -13.74 -14.51 14.27
C ALA A 380 -13.22 -15.95 14.38
N ALA A 381 -12.52 -16.46 13.35
CA ALA A 381 -11.93 -17.79 13.36
C ALA A 381 -10.74 -17.90 14.36
N ASP A 382 -10.05 -16.79 14.62
CA ASP A 382 -8.88 -16.73 15.50
C ASP A 382 -9.23 -16.24 16.93
N MET A 383 -10.49 -15.94 17.19
CA MET A 383 -10.94 -15.44 18.49
C MET A 383 -11.04 -16.56 19.53
N VAL A 384 -10.61 -16.24 20.77
CA VAL A 384 -10.78 -17.11 21.94
C VAL A 384 -12.06 -16.82 22.72
N GLY A 385 -12.74 -15.70 22.43
CA GLY A 385 -14.09 -15.37 22.93
C GLY A 385 -14.14 -14.39 24.12
N ASP A 386 -13.00 -13.91 24.60
CA ASP A 386 -12.90 -12.94 25.69
C ASP A 386 -12.25 -11.60 25.27
N GLU A 387 -12.05 -11.40 23.98
CA GLU A 387 -11.42 -10.20 23.43
C GLU A 387 -12.11 -8.93 23.90
N THR A 388 -11.31 -7.97 24.31
CA THR A 388 -11.77 -6.60 24.55
C THR A 388 -12.01 -5.88 23.23
N ALA A 389 -12.70 -4.74 23.26
CA ALA A 389 -12.87 -3.93 22.06
C ALA A 389 -11.52 -3.48 21.46
N LYS A 390 -10.52 -3.22 22.32
CA LYS A 390 -9.17 -2.83 21.88
C LYS A 390 -8.45 -4.00 21.20
N SER A 391 -8.41 -5.17 21.83
CA SER A 391 -7.75 -6.34 21.22
C SER A 391 -8.44 -6.82 19.95
N LEU A 392 -9.77 -6.75 19.89
CA LEU A 392 -10.51 -7.06 18.66
C LEU A 392 -10.21 -6.03 17.56
N LEU A 393 -10.08 -4.74 17.88
CA LEU A 393 -9.71 -3.72 16.91
C LEU A 393 -8.28 -3.94 16.37
N GLU A 394 -7.35 -4.34 17.23
CA GLU A 394 -5.97 -4.67 16.83
C GLU A 394 -5.95 -5.88 15.87
N LEU A 395 -6.73 -6.92 16.14
CA LEU A 395 -6.88 -8.07 15.25
C LEU A 395 -7.49 -7.66 13.89
N GLU A 396 -8.55 -6.85 13.90
CA GLU A 396 -9.15 -6.32 12.66
C GLU A 396 -8.19 -5.42 11.88
N GLN A 397 -7.44 -4.57 12.57
CA GLN A 397 -6.43 -3.72 11.94
C GLN A 397 -5.32 -4.55 11.30
N ALA A 398 -4.85 -5.59 11.96
CA ALA A 398 -3.88 -6.52 11.41
C ALA A 398 -4.45 -7.23 10.15
N ALA A 399 -5.65 -7.76 10.23
CA ALA A 399 -6.32 -8.43 9.11
C ALA A 399 -6.59 -7.51 7.91
N ILE A 400 -6.84 -6.21 8.17
CA ILE A 400 -7.10 -5.20 7.14
C ILE A 400 -5.80 -4.62 6.56
N SER A 401 -4.78 -4.41 7.39
CA SER A 401 -3.56 -3.67 7.03
C SER A 401 -2.51 -4.55 6.38
N ASP A 402 -2.30 -5.73 6.93
CA ASP A 402 -1.32 -6.67 6.43
C ASP A 402 -1.99 -8.02 6.18
N PRO A 403 -1.73 -8.62 5.01
CA PRO A 403 -2.11 -10.01 4.81
C PRO A 403 -1.36 -10.82 5.85
N VAL A 404 -2.00 -11.81 6.40
CA VAL A 404 -1.31 -12.84 7.14
C VAL A 404 -0.37 -13.52 6.13
N TRP A 405 0.91 -13.13 6.16
CA TRP A 405 1.92 -13.83 5.41
C TRP A 405 2.04 -15.22 6.03
N THR A 406 2.02 -16.23 5.21
CA THR A 406 2.16 -17.62 5.63
C THR A 406 3.21 -18.30 4.77
N GLU A 407 4.00 -19.15 5.36
CA GLU A 407 4.90 -20.05 4.65
C GLU A 407 4.17 -21.32 4.14
N ASP A 408 2.82 -21.34 4.20
CA ASP A 408 2.03 -22.46 3.70
C ASP A 408 2.11 -22.53 2.16
N PRO A 409 2.75 -23.58 1.59
CA PRO A 409 2.90 -23.76 0.15
C PRO A 409 1.56 -24.04 -0.56
N HIS A 410 0.51 -24.38 0.18
CA HIS A 410 -0.84 -24.59 -0.37
C HIS A 410 -1.61 -23.29 -0.56
N VAL A 411 -1.05 -22.15 -0.14
CA VAL A 411 -1.65 -20.83 -0.27
C VAL A 411 -1.01 -20.07 -1.42
N VAL A 412 -1.83 -19.59 -2.34
CA VAL A 412 -1.38 -18.66 -3.39
C VAL A 412 -1.44 -17.24 -2.83
N HIS A 413 -0.29 -16.60 -2.77
CA HIS A 413 -0.20 -15.19 -2.37
C HIS A 413 -0.56 -14.28 -3.54
N ILE A 414 -1.40 -13.27 -3.31
CA ILE A 414 -1.68 -12.20 -4.27
C ILE A 414 -1.11 -10.92 -3.70
N CYS A 415 -0.09 -10.36 -4.36
CA CYS A 415 0.64 -9.20 -3.88
C CYS A 415 0.62 -8.06 -4.89
N LEU A 416 0.61 -6.83 -4.38
CA LEU A 416 1.04 -5.66 -5.15
C LEU A 416 2.58 -5.60 -5.11
N PRO A 417 3.28 -5.02 -6.11
CA PRO A 417 4.74 -4.93 -6.10
C PRO A 417 5.30 -4.39 -4.78
N GLN A 418 4.72 -3.33 -4.27
CA GLN A 418 5.14 -2.68 -3.02
C GLN A 418 4.91 -3.52 -1.74
N ASN A 419 4.21 -4.64 -1.84
CA ASN A 419 3.97 -5.56 -0.72
C ASN A 419 4.91 -6.77 -0.73
N LEU A 420 5.83 -6.86 -1.70
CA LEU A 420 6.79 -7.96 -1.83
C LEU A 420 8.05 -7.80 -0.97
N CYS A 421 8.17 -6.69 -0.22
CA CYS A 421 9.34 -6.41 0.60
C CYS A 421 9.68 -7.56 1.56
N GLY A 422 10.95 -8.01 1.52
CA GLY A 422 11.48 -9.00 2.46
C GLY A 422 11.07 -10.44 2.21
N THR A 423 10.22 -10.72 1.21
CA THR A 423 9.74 -12.08 0.93
C THR A 423 10.19 -12.54 -0.45
N GLU A 424 10.72 -13.74 -0.56
CA GLU A 424 11.07 -14.39 -1.80
C GLU A 424 10.12 -15.56 -2.08
N TYR A 425 9.82 -15.79 -3.35
CA TYR A 425 8.89 -16.83 -3.79
C TYR A 425 9.54 -17.77 -4.79
N ASP A 426 9.27 -19.06 -4.66
CA ASP A 426 9.77 -20.06 -5.59
C ASP A 426 9.17 -19.88 -6.98
N ASN A 427 7.87 -19.60 -7.05
CA ASN A 427 7.15 -19.36 -8.29
C ASN A 427 6.44 -18.00 -8.22
N MET A 428 6.71 -17.15 -9.19
CA MET A 428 6.10 -15.82 -9.26
C MET A 428 5.43 -15.58 -10.61
N PHE A 429 4.21 -15.08 -10.57
CA PHE A 429 3.41 -14.73 -11.73
C PHE A 429 3.09 -13.25 -11.72
N VAL A 430 3.64 -12.48 -12.63
CA VAL A 430 3.27 -11.07 -12.83
C VAL A 430 2.17 -11.02 -13.88
N VAL A 431 0.93 -10.72 -13.48
CA VAL A 431 -0.22 -10.67 -14.38
C VAL A 431 -0.54 -9.26 -14.81
N GLY A 432 -1.06 -9.12 -16.02
CA GLY A 432 -1.34 -7.81 -16.59
C GLY A 432 -0.06 -7.00 -16.85
N CYS A 433 1.01 -7.65 -17.30
CA CYS A 433 2.28 -6.99 -17.63
C CYS A 433 2.16 -6.14 -18.90
N ILE A 434 1.42 -5.03 -18.82
CA ILE A 434 1.10 -4.11 -19.91
C ILE A 434 1.38 -2.66 -19.53
N ASP A 435 1.55 -1.81 -20.53
CA ASP A 435 1.61 -0.35 -20.33
C ASP A 435 0.32 0.17 -19.69
N GLY A 436 0.47 1.05 -18.72
CA GLY A 436 -0.61 1.56 -17.87
C GLY A 436 -0.77 0.79 -16.56
N PHE A 437 -0.16 -0.38 -16.44
CA PHE A 437 -0.06 -1.19 -15.25
C PHE A 437 1.39 -1.28 -14.75
N PHE A 438 2.31 -1.67 -15.62
CA PHE A 438 3.76 -1.71 -15.41
C PHE A 438 4.47 -1.12 -16.64
N PRO A 439 4.88 0.16 -16.63
CA PRO A 439 4.64 1.20 -15.61
C PRO A 439 3.19 1.67 -15.55
N GLN A 440 2.81 2.32 -14.44
CA GLN A 440 1.46 2.88 -14.27
C GLN A 440 1.19 4.01 -15.29
N ARG A 441 -0.09 4.23 -15.59
CA ARG A 441 -0.53 5.19 -16.63
C ARG A 441 0.00 6.61 -16.45
N ASN A 442 0.23 7.05 -15.21
CA ASN A 442 0.77 8.38 -14.92
C ASN A 442 2.18 8.61 -15.51
N ALA A 443 2.97 7.54 -15.72
CA ALA A 443 4.26 7.61 -16.40
C ALA A 443 4.15 8.02 -17.89
N PHE A 444 2.97 7.91 -18.47
CA PHE A 444 2.69 8.27 -19.87
C PHE A 444 1.91 9.59 -20.02
N GLU A 445 1.56 10.27 -18.92
CA GLU A 445 0.77 11.51 -18.98
C GLU A 445 1.59 12.69 -19.51
N VAL A 446 1.08 13.34 -20.55
CA VAL A 446 1.77 14.46 -21.26
C VAL A 446 1.82 15.77 -20.43
N ILE A 447 1.07 15.83 -19.32
CA ILE A 447 0.93 17.04 -18.49
C ILE A 447 2.19 17.32 -17.65
N SER A 448 3.03 16.31 -17.43
CA SER A 448 4.25 16.41 -16.65
C SER A 448 5.44 16.86 -17.50
N THR A 449 6.41 17.52 -16.89
CA THR A 449 7.69 17.81 -17.55
C THR A 449 8.45 16.51 -17.88
N ASP A 450 9.35 16.55 -18.86
CA ASP A 450 10.15 15.36 -19.22
C ASP A 450 10.92 14.81 -18.01
N GLY A 451 11.52 15.67 -17.19
CA GLY A 451 12.22 15.25 -15.98
C GLY A 451 11.32 14.63 -14.90
N GLU A 452 10.05 15.01 -14.83
CA GLU A 452 9.10 14.39 -13.92
C GLU A 452 8.66 13.02 -14.42
N ARG A 453 8.42 12.90 -15.74
CA ARG A 453 8.10 11.61 -16.37
C ARG A 453 9.24 10.61 -16.20
N ASN A 454 10.48 11.02 -16.42
CA ASN A 454 11.65 10.16 -16.25
C ASN A 454 11.75 9.66 -14.79
N ARG A 455 11.59 10.55 -13.81
CA ARG A 455 11.58 10.15 -12.39
C ARG A 455 10.47 9.15 -12.06
N ILE A 456 9.26 9.35 -12.60
CA ILE A 456 8.16 8.40 -12.42
C ILE A 456 8.50 7.06 -13.07
N MET A 457 9.00 7.08 -14.31
CA MET A 457 9.39 5.88 -15.04
C MET A 457 10.48 5.09 -14.32
N ASP A 458 11.51 5.78 -13.78
CA ASP A 458 12.58 5.14 -13.02
C ASP A 458 12.08 4.55 -11.70
N SER A 459 11.16 5.23 -11.01
CA SER A 459 10.52 4.68 -9.82
C SER A 459 9.70 3.42 -10.13
N GLU A 460 8.90 3.44 -11.19
CA GLU A 460 8.10 2.30 -11.63
C GLU A 460 8.97 1.13 -12.11
N ARG A 461 10.12 1.43 -12.75
CA ARG A 461 11.10 0.40 -13.17
C ARG A 461 11.72 -0.28 -11.97
N ARG A 462 12.10 0.47 -10.93
CA ARG A 462 12.64 -0.09 -9.67
C ARG A 462 11.61 -0.95 -8.94
N ASP A 463 10.35 -0.49 -8.86
CA ASP A 463 9.27 -1.29 -8.28
C ASP A 463 9.06 -2.60 -9.05
N PHE A 464 9.10 -2.55 -10.38
CA PHE A 464 8.98 -3.73 -11.24
C PHE A 464 10.17 -4.68 -11.08
N MET A 465 11.41 -4.14 -11.12
CA MET A 465 12.63 -4.90 -10.92
C MET A 465 12.68 -5.54 -9.53
N GLY A 466 12.37 -4.78 -8.49
CA GLY A 466 12.28 -5.29 -7.12
C GLY A 466 11.29 -6.45 -7.00
N GLY A 467 10.15 -6.37 -7.72
CA GLY A 467 9.20 -7.47 -7.83
C GLY A 467 9.79 -8.70 -8.53
N VAL A 468 10.39 -8.49 -9.70
CA VAL A 468 11.01 -9.57 -10.50
C VAL A 468 12.11 -10.29 -9.73
N ALA A 469 12.97 -9.54 -9.03
CA ALA A 469 14.11 -10.09 -8.28
C ALA A 469 13.71 -10.96 -7.07
N LYS A 470 12.43 -10.99 -6.68
CA LYS A 470 11.92 -11.85 -5.59
C LYS A 470 11.54 -13.27 -6.03
N ALA A 471 11.65 -13.57 -7.32
CA ALA A 471 11.44 -14.92 -7.84
C ALA A 471 12.72 -15.74 -7.74
N LYS A 472 12.65 -16.95 -7.15
CA LYS A 472 13.80 -17.86 -7.00
C LYS A 472 14.00 -18.78 -8.21
N HIS A 473 12.93 -19.45 -8.63
CA HIS A 473 13.00 -20.53 -9.62
C HIS A 473 12.23 -20.23 -10.90
N LEU A 474 11.00 -19.75 -10.79
CA LEU A 474 10.14 -19.49 -11.92
C LEU A 474 9.56 -18.07 -11.84
N LEU A 475 9.74 -17.31 -12.91
CA LEU A 475 9.08 -16.03 -13.13
C LEU A 475 8.26 -16.09 -14.41
N VAL A 476 6.96 -15.85 -14.30
CA VAL A 476 6.04 -15.78 -15.43
C VAL A 476 5.56 -14.34 -15.60
N LEU A 477 5.91 -13.72 -16.72
CA LEU A 477 5.46 -12.38 -17.13
C LEU A 477 4.28 -12.54 -18.10
N SER A 478 3.08 -12.30 -17.60
CA SER A 478 1.83 -12.57 -18.34
C SER A 478 1.18 -11.28 -18.79
N HIS A 479 0.79 -11.19 -20.05
CA HIS A 479 0.12 -10.03 -20.63
C HIS A 479 -0.97 -10.41 -21.63
N PHE A 480 -1.87 -9.48 -21.89
CA PHE A 480 -2.93 -9.63 -22.90
C PHE A 480 -2.86 -8.51 -23.93
N SER A 481 -3.50 -8.71 -25.10
CA SER A 481 -3.43 -7.77 -26.22
C SER A 481 -4.61 -6.82 -26.33
N LYS A 482 -5.76 -7.17 -25.74
CA LYS A 482 -6.98 -6.35 -25.77
C LYS A 482 -7.86 -6.58 -24.53
N ALA A 483 -8.66 -5.56 -24.18
CA ALA A 483 -9.64 -5.62 -23.11
C ALA A 483 -10.92 -4.86 -23.52
N GLU A 484 -12.05 -5.10 -22.86
CA GLU A 484 -13.22 -4.24 -23.02
C GLU A 484 -12.87 -2.79 -22.62
N LEU A 485 -13.32 -1.81 -23.43
CA LEU A 485 -12.95 -0.41 -23.23
C LEU A 485 -13.34 0.09 -21.82
N GLU A 486 -14.51 -0.26 -21.35
CA GLU A 486 -14.97 0.11 -20.01
C GLU A 486 -14.05 -0.42 -18.91
N LEU A 487 -13.58 -1.67 -19.04
CA LEU A 487 -12.60 -2.24 -18.10
C LEU A 487 -11.26 -1.48 -18.19
N ALA A 488 -10.78 -1.20 -19.40
CA ALA A 488 -9.52 -0.50 -19.60
C ALA A 488 -9.55 0.92 -18.99
N GLU A 489 -10.62 1.67 -19.19
CA GLU A 489 -10.79 3.01 -18.60
C GLU A 489 -10.88 2.95 -17.08
N ARG A 490 -11.68 2.01 -16.54
CA ARG A 490 -11.88 1.83 -15.10
C ARG A 490 -10.61 1.41 -14.37
N THR A 491 -9.77 0.60 -15.00
CA THR A 491 -8.51 0.09 -14.43
C THR A 491 -7.29 0.91 -14.84
N LYS A 492 -7.47 1.96 -15.67
CA LYS A 492 -6.40 2.88 -16.11
C LYS A 492 -5.35 2.25 -17.03
N MET A 493 -5.71 1.29 -17.86
CA MET A 493 -4.79 0.75 -18.88
C MET A 493 -4.39 1.85 -19.89
N GLN A 494 -3.17 1.76 -20.42
CA GLN A 494 -2.72 2.61 -21.51
C GLN A 494 -3.29 2.08 -22.84
N VAL A 495 -4.30 2.76 -23.37
CA VAL A 495 -4.98 2.37 -24.62
C VAL A 495 -4.21 2.93 -25.80
N VAL A 496 -3.75 2.06 -26.69
CA VAL A 496 -3.06 2.45 -27.93
C VAL A 496 -4.06 2.84 -29.01
N ARG A 497 -5.11 2.04 -29.18
CA ARG A 497 -6.21 2.29 -30.12
C ARG A 497 -7.47 1.56 -29.68
N MET A 498 -8.60 2.00 -30.20
CA MET A 498 -9.88 1.33 -30.01
C MET A 498 -10.28 0.56 -31.27
N LYS A 499 -10.96 -0.57 -31.10
CA LYS A 499 -11.53 -1.39 -32.19
C LYS A 499 -12.92 -1.88 -31.77
N SER A 500 -13.82 -1.99 -32.71
CA SER A 500 -15.10 -2.66 -32.48
C SER A 500 -14.99 -4.13 -32.90
N GLU A 501 -15.34 -5.05 -31.99
CA GLU A 501 -15.39 -6.49 -32.23
C GLU A 501 -16.68 -7.06 -31.62
N ASN A 502 -17.45 -7.79 -32.41
CA ASN A 502 -18.70 -8.44 -31.96
C ASN A 502 -19.67 -7.50 -31.24
N GLY A 503 -19.80 -6.25 -31.72
CA GLY A 503 -20.66 -5.23 -31.10
C GLY A 503 -20.10 -4.59 -29.82
N LYS A 504 -18.95 -5.01 -29.34
CA LYS A 504 -18.27 -4.43 -28.17
C LYS A 504 -17.12 -3.52 -28.58
N ARG A 505 -16.89 -2.46 -27.79
CA ARG A 505 -15.72 -1.59 -27.94
C ARG A 505 -14.54 -2.19 -27.19
N MET A 506 -13.48 -2.52 -27.92
CA MET A 506 -12.25 -3.10 -27.36
C MET A 506 -11.13 -2.07 -27.37
N ALA A 507 -10.41 -1.99 -26.28
CA ALA A 507 -9.15 -1.28 -26.13
C ALA A 507 -8.00 -2.23 -26.49
N ILE A 508 -7.14 -1.83 -27.41
CA ILE A 508 -5.89 -2.54 -27.74
C ILE A 508 -4.80 -1.96 -26.82
N VAL A 509 -4.09 -2.83 -26.15
CA VAL A 509 -3.00 -2.51 -25.20
C VAL A 509 -1.67 -3.08 -25.68
N ARG A 510 -0.56 -2.60 -25.12
CA ARG A 510 0.79 -3.11 -25.41
C ARG A 510 1.33 -3.88 -24.21
N PRO A 511 2.22 -4.87 -24.43
CA PRO A 511 3.07 -5.38 -23.38
C PRO A 511 3.81 -4.25 -22.68
N SER A 512 4.22 -4.46 -21.45
CA SER A 512 5.04 -3.51 -20.70
C SER A 512 6.29 -3.11 -21.47
N CYS A 513 6.60 -1.81 -21.51
CA CYS A 513 7.83 -1.32 -22.12
C CYS A 513 9.09 -1.87 -21.43
N PHE A 514 9.01 -2.24 -20.16
CA PHE A 514 10.11 -2.86 -19.42
C PHE A 514 10.58 -4.18 -20.04
N LEU A 515 9.69 -4.94 -20.67
CA LEU A 515 10.07 -6.15 -21.41
C LEU A 515 10.94 -5.84 -22.64
N SER A 516 10.66 -4.71 -23.33
CA SER A 516 11.50 -4.28 -24.45
C SER A 516 12.81 -3.63 -23.99
N GLU A 517 12.81 -2.94 -22.86
CA GLU A 517 14.00 -2.35 -22.24
C GLU A 517 15.00 -3.41 -21.79
N ALA A 518 14.53 -4.57 -21.34
CA ALA A 518 15.38 -5.69 -20.94
C ALA A 518 16.15 -6.36 -22.10
N GLY A 519 15.87 -5.99 -23.35
CA GLY A 519 16.64 -6.45 -24.52
C GLY A 519 16.76 -7.97 -24.62
N ASP A 520 18.01 -8.45 -24.72
CA ASP A 520 18.30 -9.88 -24.86
C ASP A 520 18.01 -10.70 -23.60
N ALA A 521 17.88 -10.05 -22.43
CA ALA A 521 17.47 -10.70 -21.18
C ALA A 521 15.96 -10.95 -21.12
N ALA A 522 15.18 -10.29 -21.98
CA ALA A 522 13.74 -10.54 -22.06
C ALA A 522 13.46 -11.93 -22.64
N PRO A 523 12.55 -12.71 -22.05
CA PRO A 523 12.20 -14.03 -22.57
C PRO A 523 11.40 -13.90 -23.87
N THR A 524 11.59 -14.85 -24.78
CA THR A 524 10.76 -14.97 -25.99
C THR A 524 9.30 -15.18 -25.58
N THR A 525 8.41 -14.37 -26.15
CA THR A 525 6.98 -14.44 -25.81
C THR A 525 6.31 -15.65 -26.48
N MET A 526 5.68 -16.49 -25.69
CA MET A 526 4.88 -17.64 -26.12
C MET A 526 3.38 -17.27 -26.11
N GLY A 527 2.61 -17.83 -27.02
CA GLY A 527 1.15 -17.73 -26.98
C GLY A 527 0.56 -18.59 -25.86
N GLY A 528 -0.39 -18.06 -25.09
CA GLY A 528 -0.97 -18.79 -23.94
C GLY A 528 -1.61 -20.14 -24.33
N GLN A 529 -2.24 -20.23 -25.50
CA GLN A 529 -2.79 -21.49 -25.99
C GLN A 529 -1.70 -22.52 -26.32
N ALA A 530 -0.55 -22.08 -26.83
CA ALA A 530 0.58 -22.96 -27.11
C ALA A 530 1.17 -23.50 -25.79
N LEU A 531 1.30 -22.62 -24.77
CA LEU A 531 1.72 -23.04 -23.44
C LEU A 531 0.78 -24.11 -22.85
N LEU A 532 -0.53 -23.87 -22.89
CA LEU A 532 -1.50 -24.82 -22.37
C LEU A 532 -1.43 -26.18 -23.09
N ALA A 533 -1.23 -26.16 -24.42
CA ALA A 533 -1.05 -27.37 -25.20
C ALA A 533 0.24 -28.14 -24.83
N GLU A 534 1.34 -27.43 -24.63
CA GLU A 534 2.63 -28.00 -24.22
C GLU A 534 2.52 -28.74 -22.88
N TYR A 535 1.76 -28.18 -21.93
CA TYR A 535 1.53 -28.80 -20.62
C TYR A 535 0.30 -29.73 -20.56
N GLY A 536 -0.37 -29.99 -21.70
CA GLY A 536 -1.58 -30.84 -21.76
C GLY A 536 -2.77 -30.26 -20.97
N LEU A 537 -2.89 -28.94 -20.91
CA LEU A 537 -3.88 -28.19 -20.12
C LEU A 537 -5.01 -27.57 -21.00
N ASN A 538 -5.26 -28.10 -22.19
CA ASN A 538 -6.28 -27.61 -23.13
C ASN A 538 -7.72 -27.68 -22.57
#